data_b8e8204c0a248d7357c17015dbd5f9aa
#
_entry.id   b8e8204c0a248d7357c17015dbd5f9aa
#
_cell.length_a   1.000
_cell.length_b   1.000
_cell.length_c   1.000
_cell.angle_alpha   90.00
_cell.angle_beta   90.00
_cell.angle_gamma   90.00
#
_symmetry.space_group_name_H-M   'P 1'
#
loop_
_entity.id
_entity.type
_entity.pdbx_description
1 polymer ?
#
loop_
_entity_poly.entity_id
_entity_poly.type
_entity_poly.pdbx_seq_one_letter_code
_entity_poly.pdbx_strand_id
1 'polypeptide(L)'
;MARIGFDEHHMENSVANPESDGFSILANMLEDAGHQVDRIETSLPTSEPFPWEVLVIPFPKKPFSAEESLALHEHLQSGKGLLLLAEWGDLFDHVDHLNELTSPYGIQIQRDRVTDLTEHLTQEVRLGGVLLDEQPTLHFVRIRTFADHPISEGLEELIYFSGCSLRANDPAVVLASTEESSFGDLDLDQELDEDEAQGSLPIAVSSEAAGRLVVVGDCNIAANGYIEEGDNMKFVIQTIEWLLYER
;
A
#
# COMPACT_ATOMS: atom_id res chain seq x y z
N MET A 1 -7.67 -20.72 -9.48
CA MET A 1 -6.99 -20.95 -8.17
C MET A 1 -5.55 -20.57 -8.37
N ALA A 2 -5.10 -19.51 -7.72
CA ALA A 2 -3.75 -19.01 -7.78
C ALA A 2 -3.10 -19.09 -6.39
N ARG A 3 -1.77 -19.02 -6.32
CA ARG A 3 -1.01 -18.95 -5.07
C ARG A 3 -0.58 -17.50 -4.84
N ILE A 4 -0.87 -16.98 -3.66
CA ILE A 4 -0.54 -15.64 -3.24
C ILE A 4 0.37 -15.75 -2.02
N GLY A 5 1.59 -15.21 -2.12
CA GLY A 5 2.56 -15.22 -1.03
C GLY A 5 2.51 -13.90 -0.26
N PHE A 6 2.48 -13.96 1.06
CA PHE A 6 2.65 -12.79 1.93
C PHE A 6 4.00 -12.87 2.62
N ASP A 7 4.84 -11.87 2.40
CA ASP A 7 6.14 -11.76 3.07
C ASP A 7 5.94 -11.36 4.53
N GLU A 8 6.20 -12.30 5.44
CA GLU A 8 6.20 -12.11 6.88
C GLU A 8 7.61 -12.14 7.48
N HIS A 9 8.63 -12.44 6.66
CA HIS A 9 10.02 -12.43 7.11
C HIS A 9 10.57 -11.01 7.32
N HIS A 10 10.18 -10.10 6.44
CA HIS A 10 10.64 -8.70 6.49
C HIS A 10 9.70 -7.78 7.28
N MET A 11 8.58 -8.28 7.80
CA MET A 11 7.62 -7.53 8.60
C MET A 11 7.32 -8.25 9.92
N GLU A 12 6.61 -7.57 10.84
CA GLU A 12 6.18 -8.16 12.13
C GLU A 12 4.73 -8.62 12.12
N ASN A 13 3.88 -8.06 11.22
CA ASN A 13 2.46 -8.37 11.15
C ASN A 13 2.19 -9.54 10.20
N SER A 14 1.17 -10.32 10.49
CA SER A 14 0.89 -11.61 9.83
C SER A 14 -0.53 -11.67 9.28
N VAL A 15 -0.70 -12.42 8.21
CA VAL A 15 -2.04 -12.83 7.73
C VAL A 15 -2.79 -13.74 8.72
N ALA A 16 -2.11 -14.31 9.70
CA ALA A 16 -2.74 -15.05 10.78
C ALA A 16 -3.09 -14.19 12.01
N ASN A 17 -2.65 -12.91 12.04
CA ASN A 17 -2.92 -12.00 13.13
C ASN A 17 -4.35 -11.44 13.01
N PRO A 18 -5.27 -11.68 13.99
CA PRO A 18 -6.63 -11.15 13.97
C PRO A 18 -6.76 -9.73 14.53
N GLU A 19 -5.69 -9.16 15.09
CA GLU A 19 -5.69 -7.80 15.64
C GLU A 19 -5.79 -6.75 14.53
N SER A 20 -6.00 -5.49 14.89
CA SER A 20 -6.25 -4.40 13.94
C SER A 20 -5.14 -4.18 12.92
N ASP A 21 -3.90 -4.48 13.28
CA ASP A 21 -2.71 -4.35 12.43
C ASP A 21 -2.38 -5.62 11.63
N GLY A 22 -3.13 -6.71 11.81
CA GLY A 22 -2.99 -7.94 11.04
C GLY A 22 -3.70 -7.89 9.68
N PHE A 23 -3.53 -8.95 8.88
CA PHE A 23 -4.11 -9.08 7.53
C PHE A 23 -5.00 -10.32 7.39
N SER A 24 -5.52 -10.84 8.51
CA SER A 24 -6.32 -12.09 8.49
C SER A 24 -7.65 -11.94 7.75
N ILE A 25 -8.27 -10.75 7.74
CA ILE A 25 -9.49 -10.50 6.97
C ILE A 25 -9.19 -10.64 5.49
N LEU A 26 -8.15 -9.97 4.99
CA LEU A 26 -7.75 -10.08 3.59
C LEU A 26 -7.39 -11.52 3.20
N ALA A 27 -6.61 -12.22 4.03
CA ALA A 27 -6.25 -13.61 3.77
C ALA A 27 -7.47 -14.52 3.65
N ASN A 28 -8.42 -14.43 4.60
CA ASN A 28 -9.66 -15.21 4.57
C ASN A 28 -10.50 -14.92 3.30
N MET A 29 -10.58 -13.66 2.88
CA MET A 29 -11.31 -13.29 1.66
C MET A 29 -10.68 -13.89 0.41
N LEU A 30 -9.35 -13.89 0.31
CA LEU A 30 -8.63 -14.50 -0.81
C LEU A 30 -8.82 -16.04 -0.82
N GLU A 31 -8.82 -16.68 0.35
CA GLU A 31 -9.09 -18.11 0.48
C GLU A 31 -10.55 -18.45 0.13
N ASP A 32 -11.52 -17.63 0.57
CA ASP A 32 -12.94 -17.78 0.22
C ASP A 32 -13.20 -17.59 -1.29
N ALA A 33 -12.39 -16.75 -1.96
CA ALA A 33 -12.36 -16.60 -3.41
C ALA A 33 -11.70 -17.79 -4.14
N GLY A 34 -11.16 -18.77 -3.41
CA GLY A 34 -10.58 -20.00 -3.93
C GLY A 34 -9.08 -19.90 -4.27
N HIS A 35 -8.38 -18.90 -3.76
CA HIS A 35 -6.92 -18.82 -3.87
C HIS A 35 -6.24 -19.57 -2.72
N GLN A 36 -4.96 -19.86 -2.87
CA GLN A 36 -4.11 -20.35 -1.80
C GLN A 36 -3.27 -19.18 -1.26
N VAL A 37 -3.36 -18.91 0.04
CA VAL A 37 -2.56 -17.90 0.72
C VAL A 37 -1.43 -18.57 1.46
N ASP A 38 -0.18 -18.21 1.13
CA ASP A 38 1.02 -18.74 1.75
C ASP A 38 1.70 -17.67 2.60
N ARG A 39 2.13 -18.07 3.80
CA ARG A 39 2.95 -17.23 4.70
C ARG A 39 4.42 -17.49 4.42
N ILE A 40 5.18 -16.44 4.19
CA ILE A 40 6.62 -16.51 3.94
C ILE A 40 7.35 -16.04 5.19
N GLU A 41 7.59 -16.97 6.12
CA GLU A 41 8.21 -16.71 7.43
C GLU A 41 9.75 -16.78 7.41
N THR A 42 10.33 -17.13 6.27
CA THR A 42 11.79 -17.21 6.05
C THR A 42 12.19 -16.31 4.91
N SER A 43 13.50 -16.08 4.74
CA SER A 43 14.02 -15.33 3.58
C SER A 43 13.42 -15.82 2.26
N LEU A 44 13.21 -14.89 1.33
CA LEU A 44 12.70 -15.22 0.00
C LEU A 44 13.63 -16.23 -0.70
N PRO A 45 13.10 -17.22 -1.44
CA PRO A 45 13.94 -18.17 -2.15
C PRO A 45 14.73 -17.47 -3.25
N THR A 46 16.04 -17.65 -3.29
CA THR A 46 16.94 -16.99 -4.25
C THR A 46 17.52 -17.94 -5.29
N SER A 47 17.29 -19.25 -5.14
CA SER A 47 17.83 -20.29 -6.03
C SER A 47 16.83 -20.82 -7.06
N GLU A 48 15.53 -20.51 -6.89
CA GLU A 48 14.44 -21.00 -7.74
C GLU A 48 13.40 -19.89 -7.95
N PRO A 49 12.66 -19.88 -9.06
CA PRO A 49 11.56 -18.94 -9.26
C PRO A 49 10.52 -19.05 -8.14
N PHE A 50 9.95 -17.93 -7.74
CA PHE A 50 8.89 -17.94 -6.73
C PHE A 50 7.68 -18.75 -7.19
N PRO A 51 7.10 -19.58 -6.30
CA PRO A 51 5.94 -20.41 -6.64
C PRO A 51 4.62 -19.62 -6.67
N TRP A 52 4.63 -18.36 -6.29
CA TRP A 52 3.45 -17.51 -6.21
C TRP A 52 3.20 -16.77 -7.53
N GLU A 53 1.93 -16.61 -7.89
CA GLU A 53 1.50 -15.76 -9.00
C GLU A 53 1.51 -14.28 -8.60
N VAL A 54 1.16 -13.99 -7.34
CA VAL A 54 1.28 -12.67 -6.74
C VAL A 54 2.05 -12.76 -5.44
N LEU A 55 2.98 -11.85 -5.24
CA LEU A 55 3.66 -11.64 -3.96
C LEU A 55 3.16 -10.32 -3.35
N VAL A 56 2.80 -10.36 -2.09
CA VAL A 56 2.42 -9.18 -1.29
C VAL A 56 3.51 -8.91 -0.28
N ILE A 57 4.04 -7.70 -0.28
CA ILE A 57 5.07 -7.22 0.66
C ILE A 57 4.47 -6.02 1.41
N PRO A 58 3.87 -6.24 2.59
CA PRO A 58 3.31 -5.17 3.39
C PRO A 58 4.37 -4.61 4.34
N PHE A 59 4.74 -3.35 4.14
CA PHE A 59 5.63 -2.55 4.99
C PHE A 59 6.84 -3.33 5.54
N PRO A 60 7.86 -3.63 4.71
CA PRO A 60 9.04 -4.34 5.16
C PRO A 60 9.87 -3.47 6.13
N LYS A 61 10.11 -3.99 7.33
CA LYS A 61 10.91 -3.36 8.39
C LYS A 61 12.39 -3.77 8.35
N LYS A 62 12.74 -4.69 7.45
CA LYS A 62 14.10 -5.16 7.21
C LYS A 62 14.42 -5.02 5.74
N PRO A 63 15.68 -4.68 5.39
CA PRO A 63 16.10 -4.62 3.99
C PRO A 63 16.10 -6.02 3.36
N PHE A 64 15.83 -6.06 2.06
CA PHE A 64 16.09 -7.22 1.23
C PHE A 64 17.59 -7.38 1.00
N SER A 65 18.09 -8.60 1.01
CA SER A 65 19.44 -8.87 0.51
C SER A 65 19.53 -8.60 -1.00
N ALA A 66 20.75 -8.46 -1.53
CA ALA A 66 20.94 -8.26 -2.98
C ALA A 66 20.38 -9.41 -3.81
N GLU A 67 20.48 -10.62 -3.29
CA GLU A 67 19.95 -11.84 -3.90
C GLU A 67 18.42 -11.86 -3.90
N GLU A 68 17.77 -11.43 -2.80
CA GLU A 68 16.31 -11.30 -2.70
C GLU A 68 15.79 -10.20 -3.62
N SER A 69 16.46 -9.05 -3.67
CA SER A 69 16.10 -7.97 -4.60
C SER A 69 16.17 -8.43 -6.06
N LEU A 70 17.22 -9.18 -6.42
CA LEU A 70 17.33 -9.77 -7.76
C LEU A 70 16.19 -10.75 -8.04
N ALA A 71 15.85 -11.63 -7.09
CA ALA A 71 14.76 -12.58 -7.23
C ALA A 71 13.38 -11.90 -7.37
N LEU A 72 13.16 -10.76 -6.70
CA LEU A 72 11.96 -9.92 -6.87
C LEU A 72 11.89 -9.32 -8.27
N HIS A 73 13.00 -8.82 -8.82
CA HIS A 73 13.05 -8.36 -10.21
C HIS A 73 12.79 -9.49 -11.21
N GLU A 74 13.36 -10.67 -10.99
CA GLU A 74 13.13 -11.86 -11.84
C GLU A 74 11.66 -12.31 -11.77
N HIS A 75 11.03 -12.23 -10.60
CA HIS A 75 9.60 -12.51 -10.43
C HIS A 75 8.74 -11.60 -11.32
N LEU A 76 8.96 -10.29 -11.27
CA LEU A 76 8.28 -9.33 -12.16
C LEU A 76 8.60 -9.61 -13.64
N GLN A 77 9.87 -9.83 -14.00
CA GLN A 77 10.27 -10.13 -15.38
C GLN A 77 9.65 -11.42 -15.93
N SER A 78 9.28 -12.35 -15.06
CA SER A 78 8.55 -13.55 -15.45
C SER A 78 7.06 -13.33 -15.76
N GLY A 79 6.58 -12.09 -15.66
CA GLY A 79 5.20 -11.69 -15.94
C GLY A 79 4.26 -11.80 -14.73
N LYS A 80 4.79 -12.05 -13.54
CA LYS A 80 4.01 -12.22 -12.30
C LYS A 80 3.72 -10.89 -11.60
N GLY A 81 2.85 -10.93 -10.58
CA GLY A 81 2.36 -9.77 -9.86
C GLY A 81 3.12 -9.48 -8.56
N LEU A 82 3.30 -8.19 -8.23
CA LEU A 82 3.86 -7.74 -6.97
C LEU A 82 3.02 -6.57 -6.41
N LEU A 83 2.54 -6.71 -5.17
CA LEU A 83 1.92 -5.65 -4.40
C LEU A 83 2.87 -5.22 -3.29
N LEU A 84 3.27 -3.95 -3.30
CA LEU A 84 4.04 -3.32 -2.23
C LEU A 84 3.15 -2.34 -1.48
N LEU A 85 3.09 -2.49 -0.17
CA LEU A 85 2.44 -1.54 0.72
C LEU A 85 3.52 -0.83 1.53
N ALA A 86 3.63 0.48 1.38
CA ALA A 86 4.58 1.32 2.12
C ALA A 86 3.94 1.90 3.39
N GLU A 87 4.59 2.83 4.04
CA GLU A 87 4.13 3.51 5.24
C GLU A 87 4.69 4.93 5.27
N TRP A 88 4.10 5.81 6.09
CA TRP A 88 4.52 7.21 6.23
C TRP A 88 5.94 7.35 6.80
N GLY A 89 6.58 8.46 6.49
CA GLY A 89 7.92 8.78 6.94
C GLY A 89 8.97 7.82 6.39
N ASP A 90 10.05 7.65 7.09
CA ASP A 90 11.11 6.69 6.74
C ASP A 90 11.36 5.71 7.89
N LEU A 91 10.28 5.16 8.44
CA LEU A 91 10.34 4.19 9.52
C LEU A 91 11.15 2.96 9.09
N PHE A 92 12.17 2.61 9.85
CA PHE A 92 13.06 1.47 9.56
C PHE A 92 13.85 1.58 8.23
N ASP A 93 14.08 2.80 7.72
CA ASP A 93 14.77 3.06 6.44
C ASP A 93 14.11 2.37 5.23
N HIS A 94 12.78 2.07 5.31
CA HIS A 94 12.06 1.28 4.31
C HIS A 94 11.97 1.99 2.95
N VAL A 95 11.96 3.32 2.94
CA VAL A 95 11.83 4.10 1.70
C VAL A 95 13.00 3.86 0.76
N ASP A 96 14.25 3.86 1.26
CA ASP A 96 15.42 3.59 0.44
C ASP A 96 15.39 2.17 -0.12
N HIS A 97 15.09 1.18 0.72
CA HIS A 97 15.04 -0.22 0.31
C HIS A 97 13.95 -0.49 -0.74
N LEU A 98 12.77 0.10 -0.56
CA LEU A 98 11.70 -0.05 -1.54
C LEU A 98 11.98 0.75 -2.82
N ASN A 99 12.59 1.94 -2.73
CA ASN A 99 12.93 2.73 -3.91
C ASN A 99 14.03 2.06 -4.77
N GLU A 100 14.95 1.32 -4.19
CA GLU A 100 15.88 0.49 -4.96
C GLU A 100 15.13 -0.52 -5.85
N LEU A 101 14.03 -1.10 -5.33
CA LEU A 101 13.21 -2.06 -6.06
C LEU A 101 12.26 -1.37 -7.05
N THR A 102 11.63 -0.26 -6.70
CA THR A 102 10.51 0.34 -7.46
C THR A 102 10.93 1.37 -8.50
N SER A 103 12.06 2.07 -8.30
CA SER A 103 12.53 3.12 -9.21
C SER A 103 12.76 2.64 -10.65
N PRO A 104 13.25 1.41 -10.93
CA PRO A 104 13.36 0.89 -12.29
C PRO A 104 12.02 0.78 -13.04
N TYR A 105 10.91 0.77 -12.31
CA TYR A 105 9.54 0.68 -12.85
C TYR A 105 8.81 2.02 -12.85
N GLY A 106 9.54 3.13 -12.60
CA GLY A 106 9.01 4.49 -12.63
C GLY A 106 8.31 4.95 -11.35
N ILE A 107 8.39 4.20 -10.25
CA ILE A 107 7.71 4.51 -8.99
C ILE A 107 8.71 4.91 -7.92
N GLN A 108 8.43 6.02 -7.21
CA GLN A 108 9.22 6.48 -6.07
C GLN A 108 8.32 6.74 -4.86
N ILE A 109 8.67 6.16 -3.74
CA ILE A 109 8.03 6.34 -2.44
C ILE A 109 8.66 7.57 -1.77
N GLN A 110 7.83 8.44 -1.20
CA GLN A 110 8.28 9.65 -0.52
C GLN A 110 8.43 9.41 0.99
N ARG A 111 9.12 10.33 1.69
CA ARG A 111 9.35 10.25 3.15
C ARG A 111 8.35 11.08 3.96
N ASP A 112 7.33 11.57 3.30
CA ASP A 112 6.30 12.38 3.92
C ASP A 112 5.22 11.54 4.64
N ARG A 113 4.30 12.23 5.27
CA ARG A 113 3.00 11.71 5.67
C ARG A 113 1.93 12.54 4.97
N VAL A 114 1.11 11.90 4.16
CA VAL A 114 -0.01 12.57 3.49
C VAL A 114 -0.96 13.14 4.53
N THR A 115 -1.17 14.43 4.46
CA THR A 115 -2.03 15.22 5.35
C THR A 115 -2.97 16.07 4.50
N ASP A 116 -4.25 16.18 4.89
CA ASP A 116 -5.22 17.00 4.17
C ASP A 116 -5.98 17.93 5.12
N LEU A 117 -6.06 19.22 4.75
CA LEU A 117 -6.68 20.25 5.57
C LEU A 117 -8.21 20.25 5.53
N THR A 118 -8.81 19.59 4.53
CA THR A 118 -10.26 19.59 4.29
C THR A 118 -10.88 18.21 4.15
N GLU A 119 -10.22 17.31 3.41
CA GLU A 119 -10.71 15.96 3.10
C GLU A 119 -10.11 14.91 4.06
N HIS A 120 -10.35 15.11 5.35
CA HIS A 120 -9.89 14.20 6.42
C HIS A 120 -11.04 13.64 7.26
N LEU A 121 -10.76 12.62 8.05
CA LEU A 121 -11.70 12.09 9.03
C LEU A 121 -11.67 12.90 10.33
N THR A 122 -12.78 12.86 11.05
CA THR A 122 -12.90 13.40 12.41
C THR A 122 -13.03 12.25 13.40
N GLN A 123 -12.23 12.27 14.44
CA GLN A 123 -12.33 11.31 15.55
C GLN A 123 -13.17 11.88 16.70
N GLU A 124 -14.09 11.07 17.19
CA GLU A 124 -14.87 11.39 18.39
C GLU A 124 -14.06 11.16 19.66
N VAL A 125 -13.93 12.20 20.48
CA VAL A 125 -13.36 12.07 21.83
C VAL A 125 -14.49 11.79 22.81
N ARG A 126 -14.50 10.59 23.43
CA ARG A 126 -15.54 10.16 24.37
C ARG A 126 -14.96 9.86 25.76
N LEU A 127 -15.71 10.21 26.80
CA LEU A 127 -15.42 9.84 28.18
C LEU A 127 -16.67 9.16 28.80
N GLY A 128 -16.53 7.93 29.24
CA GLY A 128 -17.64 7.18 29.82
C GLY A 128 -18.84 7.02 28.90
N GLY A 129 -18.59 6.98 27.55
CA GLY A 129 -19.64 6.89 26.54
C GLY A 129 -20.26 8.23 26.13
N VAL A 130 -19.89 9.33 26.80
CA VAL A 130 -20.36 10.69 26.47
C VAL A 130 -19.40 11.32 25.46
N LEU A 131 -19.92 11.80 24.34
CA LEU A 131 -19.16 12.61 23.38
C LEU A 131 -18.73 13.91 24.05
N LEU A 132 -17.43 14.15 24.10
CA LEU A 132 -16.85 15.39 24.65
C LEU A 132 -16.44 16.37 23.55
N ASP A 133 -15.89 15.84 22.46
CA ASP A 133 -15.33 16.65 21.37
C ASP A 133 -15.23 15.82 20.09
N GLU A 134 -15.07 16.49 18.95
CA GLU A 134 -14.71 15.92 17.67
C GLU A 134 -13.42 16.61 17.20
N GLN A 135 -12.37 15.82 16.95
CA GLN A 135 -11.08 16.35 16.54
C GLN A 135 -10.74 15.90 15.13
N PRO A 136 -10.30 16.81 14.25
CA PRO A 136 -9.82 16.45 12.91
C PRO A 136 -8.57 15.56 13.03
N THR A 137 -8.52 14.53 12.21
CA THR A 137 -7.34 13.66 12.06
C THR A 137 -6.81 13.86 10.64
N LEU A 138 -6.01 14.92 10.46
CA LEU A 138 -5.61 15.44 9.14
C LEU A 138 -4.87 14.41 8.28
N HIS A 139 -4.26 13.39 8.88
CA HIS A 139 -3.57 12.30 8.21
C HIS A 139 -4.43 11.04 7.98
N PHE A 140 -5.73 11.09 8.29
CA PHE A 140 -6.73 10.10 7.88
C PHE A 140 -7.54 10.69 6.74
N VAL A 141 -7.08 10.49 5.51
CA VAL A 141 -7.48 11.24 4.33
C VAL A 141 -8.52 10.50 3.51
N ARG A 142 -9.52 11.22 3.02
CA ARG A 142 -10.51 10.73 2.06
C ARG A 142 -9.99 10.89 0.65
N ILE A 143 -9.96 9.80 -0.10
CA ILE A 143 -9.46 9.77 -1.49
C ILE A 143 -10.64 9.51 -2.42
N ARG A 144 -10.89 10.42 -3.36
CA ARG A 144 -12.00 10.33 -4.34
C ARG A 144 -11.53 10.56 -5.78
N THR A 145 -10.24 10.82 -5.98
CA THR A 145 -9.65 11.03 -7.29
C THR A 145 -9.00 9.75 -7.78
N PHE A 146 -9.61 9.12 -8.81
CA PHE A 146 -9.20 7.84 -9.38
C PHE A 146 -8.96 7.94 -10.88
N ALA A 147 -7.98 7.19 -11.38
CA ALA A 147 -7.78 6.99 -12.80
C ALA A 147 -8.83 6.05 -13.41
N ASP A 148 -9.03 6.13 -14.72
CA ASP A 148 -9.77 5.11 -15.48
C ASP A 148 -8.90 3.85 -15.63
N HIS A 149 -9.04 2.93 -14.67
CA HIS A 149 -8.23 1.72 -14.58
C HIS A 149 -9.05 0.58 -13.95
N PRO A 150 -8.85 -0.71 -14.33
CA PRO A 150 -9.59 -1.83 -13.74
C PRO A 150 -9.54 -1.90 -12.21
N ILE A 151 -8.42 -1.50 -11.60
CA ILE A 151 -8.25 -1.45 -10.14
C ILE A 151 -9.19 -0.43 -9.49
N SER A 152 -9.51 0.64 -10.21
CA SER A 152 -10.31 1.77 -9.69
C SER A 152 -11.78 1.68 -10.12
N GLU A 153 -12.20 0.63 -10.83
CA GLU A 153 -13.56 0.53 -11.38
C GLU A 153 -14.64 0.54 -10.29
N GLY A 154 -15.49 1.56 -10.35
CA GLY A 154 -16.64 1.72 -9.46
C GLY A 154 -16.25 1.98 -7.99
N LEU A 155 -15.04 2.48 -7.71
CA LEU A 155 -14.68 3.06 -6.41
C LEU A 155 -15.32 4.45 -6.27
N GLU A 156 -15.79 4.76 -5.08
CA GLU A 156 -16.31 6.07 -4.73
C GLU A 156 -15.38 6.80 -3.74
N GLU A 157 -14.86 6.09 -2.73
CA GLU A 157 -14.00 6.66 -1.71
C GLU A 157 -13.08 5.60 -1.11
N LEU A 158 -11.77 5.92 -1.00
CA LEU A 158 -10.85 5.19 -0.12
C LEU A 158 -10.59 6.03 1.13
N ILE A 159 -10.30 5.35 2.23
CA ILE A 159 -9.78 5.99 3.44
C ILE A 159 -8.32 5.60 3.59
N TYR A 160 -7.47 6.61 3.63
CA TYR A 160 -6.02 6.51 3.68
C TYR A 160 -5.52 6.84 5.09
N PHE A 161 -4.87 5.90 5.76
CA PHE A 161 -4.57 5.96 7.19
C PHE A 161 -3.10 6.21 7.47
N SER A 162 -2.67 7.45 7.37
CA SER A 162 -1.28 7.87 7.67
C SER A 162 -0.25 7.32 6.69
N GLY A 163 -0.56 7.17 5.43
CA GLY A 163 0.41 6.72 4.43
C GLY A 163 1.29 7.86 3.88
N CYS A 164 2.29 7.50 3.08
CA CYS A 164 3.15 8.42 2.36
C CYS A 164 2.64 8.71 0.95
N SER A 165 3.12 9.80 0.34
CA SER A 165 2.89 10.04 -1.09
C SER A 165 3.85 9.25 -1.97
N LEU A 166 3.50 9.16 -3.26
CA LEU A 166 4.29 8.50 -4.29
C LEU A 166 4.60 9.49 -5.43
N ARG A 167 5.62 9.20 -6.21
CA ARG A 167 5.84 9.82 -7.52
C ARG A 167 5.79 8.78 -8.61
N ALA A 168 5.06 9.09 -9.68
CA ALA A 168 4.99 8.27 -10.88
C ALA A 168 5.73 8.96 -12.03
N ASN A 169 6.65 8.21 -12.65
CA ASN A 169 7.33 8.58 -13.88
C ASN A 169 7.04 7.50 -14.92
N ASP A 170 7.13 7.84 -16.21
CA ASP A 170 6.97 6.84 -17.27
C ASP A 170 7.87 5.60 -17.01
N PRO A 171 7.33 4.37 -17.07
CA PRO A 171 6.03 3.93 -17.56
C PRO A 171 4.92 3.74 -16.48
N ALA A 172 5.11 4.26 -15.27
CA ALA A 172 4.14 4.09 -14.19
C ALA A 172 2.88 4.94 -14.38
N VAL A 173 1.75 4.45 -13.88
CA VAL A 173 0.42 5.06 -13.98
C VAL A 173 -0.12 5.31 -12.58
N VAL A 174 -0.55 6.55 -12.31
CA VAL A 174 -1.24 6.89 -11.06
C VAL A 174 -2.63 6.27 -11.06
N LEU A 175 -2.98 5.55 -10.01
CA LEU A 175 -4.29 4.90 -9.82
C LEU A 175 -5.23 5.74 -8.97
N ALA A 176 -4.70 6.35 -7.92
CA ALA A 176 -5.44 7.18 -6.98
C ALA A 176 -4.55 8.32 -6.46
N SER A 177 -5.15 9.47 -6.25
CA SER A 177 -4.50 10.67 -5.72
C SER A 177 -5.37 11.35 -4.67
N THR A 178 -4.74 12.13 -3.82
CA THR A 178 -5.42 13.05 -2.90
C THR A 178 -6.06 14.23 -3.64
N GLU A 179 -6.80 15.05 -2.92
CA GLU A 179 -7.32 16.32 -3.40
C GLU A 179 -6.26 17.45 -3.33
N GLU A 180 -6.57 18.61 -3.93
CA GLU A 180 -5.65 19.77 -4.00
C GLU A 180 -5.33 20.41 -2.63
N SER A 181 -6.12 20.09 -1.59
CA SER A 181 -5.92 20.56 -0.22
C SER A 181 -4.88 19.77 0.58
N SER A 182 -4.35 18.71 -0.01
CA SER A 182 -3.35 17.85 0.62
C SER A 182 -1.93 18.39 0.51
N PHE A 183 -1.10 17.93 1.44
CA PHE A 183 0.35 18.13 1.39
C PHE A 183 1.08 16.92 1.98
N GLY A 184 2.35 16.80 1.64
CA GLY A 184 3.24 15.77 2.17
C GLY A 184 4.04 16.31 3.34
N ASP A 185 3.52 16.11 4.55
CA ASP A 185 4.07 16.55 5.83
C ASP A 185 5.38 15.81 6.14
N LEU A 186 6.51 16.50 6.03
CA LEU A 186 7.86 15.92 6.14
C LEU A 186 8.36 15.86 7.59
N ASP A 187 8.00 16.83 8.41
CA ASP A 187 8.46 16.92 9.81
C ASP A 187 7.37 16.54 10.84
N LEU A 188 6.17 16.22 10.35
CA LEU A 188 5.03 15.67 11.10
C LEU A 188 4.36 16.66 12.04
N ASP A 189 4.47 17.95 11.76
CA ASP A 189 3.88 19.01 12.59
C ASP A 189 2.43 19.40 12.18
N GLN A 190 1.95 18.88 11.02
CA GLN A 190 0.65 19.10 10.42
C GLN A 190 0.42 20.55 9.94
N GLU A 191 1.48 21.31 9.75
CA GLU A 191 1.50 22.63 9.13
C GLU A 191 2.18 22.50 7.75
N LEU A 192 1.71 23.26 6.76
CA LEU A 192 2.31 23.22 5.42
C LEU A 192 3.52 24.14 5.35
N ASP A 193 4.68 23.59 5.07
CA ASP A 193 5.95 24.29 4.91
C ASP A 193 6.34 24.55 3.44
N GLU A 194 7.31 25.47 3.21
CA GLU A 194 7.73 25.88 1.87
C GLU A 194 8.41 24.76 1.05
N ASP A 195 9.01 23.77 1.70
CA ASP A 195 9.72 22.65 1.08
C ASP A 195 8.86 21.39 0.92
N GLU A 196 7.62 21.43 1.38
CA GLU A 196 6.67 20.34 1.28
C GLU A 196 5.89 20.32 -0.05
N ALA A 197 5.63 19.12 -0.55
CA ALA A 197 4.80 18.94 -1.73
C ALA A 197 3.34 19.24 -1.39
N GLN A 198 2.69 20.10 -2.17
CA GLN A 198 1.28 20.45 -2.00
C GLN A 198 0.49 20.13 -3.28
N GLY A 199 -0.78 19.81 -3.11
CA GLY A 199 -1.74 19.54 -4.19
C GLY A 199 -2.13 18.07 -4.27
N SER A 200 -2.62 17.65 -5.45
CA SER A 200 -3.02 16.26 -5.67
C SER A 200 -1.80 15.33 -5.67
N LEU A 201 -1.60 14.59 -4.57
CA LEU A 201 -0.48 13.69 -4.37
C LEU A 201 -0.87 12.25 -4.74
N PRO A 202 -0.12 11.55 -5.61
CA PRO A 202 -0.34 10.13 -5.86
C PRO A 202 -0.16 9.30 -4.59
N ILE A 203 -1.09 8.37 -4.32
CA ILE A 203 -1.06 7.47 -3.16
C ILE A 203 -1.08 5.98 -3.56
N ALA A 204 -1.48 5.69 -4.78
CA ALA A 204 -1.43 4.36 -5.37
C ALA A 204 -0.99 4.47 -6.83
N VAL A 205 -0.02 3.65 -7.24
CA VAL A 205 0.61 3.70 -8.56
C VAL A 205 0.84 2.29 -9.07
N SER A 206 0.59 2.05 -10.35
CA SER A 206 0.88 0.79 -11.04
C SER A 206 1.96 0.92 -12.10
N SER A 207 2.62 -0.19 -12.44
CA SER A 207 3.53 -0.29 -13.58
C SER A 207 3.43 -1.67 -14.23
N GLU A 208 3.44 -1.70 -15.57
CA GLU A 208 3.46 -2.91 -16.38
C GLU A 208 4.77 -3.06 -17.18
N ALA A 209 5.86 -2.44 -16.71
CA ALA A 209 7.15 -2.42 -17.42
C ALA A 209 7.78 -3.82 -17.59
N ALA A 210 7.47 -4.75 -16.67
CA ALA A 210 7.91 -6.14 -16.74
C ALA A 210 6.72 -7.08 -16.48
N GLY A 211 6.45 -7.45 -15.23
CA GLY A 211 5.17 -8.01 -14.78
C GLY A 211 4.21 -6.90 -14.41
N ARG A 212 3.39 -7.14 -13.41
CA ARG A 212 2.48 -6.14 -12.85
C ARG A 212 2.91 -5.77 -11.45
N LEU A 213 3.23 -4.51 -11.25
CA LEU A 213 3.60 -3.94 -9.96
C LEU A 213 2.51 -2.93 -9.54
N VAL A 214 2.07 -3.01 -8.30
CA VAL A 214 1.29 -1.95 -7.65
C VAL A 214 2.01 -1.56 -6.37
N VAL A 215 2.15 -0.26 -6.15
CA VAL A 215 2.66 0.33 -4.92
C VAL A 215 1.57 1.20 -4.32
N VAL A 216 1.30 1.02 -3.04
CA VAL A 216 0.39 1.86 -2.24
C VAL A 216 1.19 2.42 -1.07
N GLY A 217 1.08 3.70 -0.81
CA GLY A 217 1.84 4.38 0.25
C GLY A 217 1.35 4.12 1.67
N ASP A 218 0.34 3.27 1.86
CA ASP A 218 -0.30 2.98 3.15
C ASP A 218 -0.54 1.47 3.30
N CYS A 219 0.12 0.84 4.26
CA CYS A 219 -0.11 -0.58 4.54
C CYS A 219 -1.43 -0.81 5.31
N ASN A 220 -1.92 0.19 6.03
CA ASN A 220 -3.15 0.10 6.82
C ASN A 220 -4.39 -0.09 5.94
N ILE A 221 -4.37 0.36 4.68
CA ILE A 221 -5.48 0.17 3.74
C ILE A 221 -5.93 -1.30 3.61
N ALA A 222 -5.02 -2.23 3.84
CA ALA A 222 -5.26 -3.69 3.78
C ALA A 222 -5.36 -4.34 5.17
N ALA A 223 -5.09 -3.60 6.26
CA ALA A 223 -5.08 -4.13 7.62
C ALA A 223 -6.48 -4.30 8.18
N ASN A 224 -6.67 -5.29 9.08
CA ASN A 224 -7.95 -5.67 9.67
C ASN A 224 -8.75 -4.50 10.25
N GLY A 225 -8.07 -3.53 10.86
CA GLY A 225 -8.72 -2.38 11.49
C GLY A 225 -9.28 -1.35 10.51
N TYR A 226 -8.91 -1.45 9.22
CA TYR A 226 -9.15 -0.36 8.26
C TYR A 226 -9.64 -0.83 6.89
N ILE A 227 -9.51 -2.12 6.59
CA ILE A 227 -9.86 -2.67 5.28
C ILE A 227 -11.35 -2.53 4.93
N GLU A 228 -12.23 -2.45 5.94
CA GLU A 228 -13.67 -2.29 5.76
C GLU A 228 -14.13 -0.82 5.65
N GLU A 229 -13.19 0.14 5.76
CA GLU A 229 -13.50 1.55 5.64
C GLU A 229 -13.59 1.97 4.17
N GLY A 230 -14.63 2.74 3.82
CA GLY A 230 -14.88 3.14 2.43
C GLY A 230 -14.88 1.94 1.47
N ASP A 231 -14.20 2.09 0.35
CA ASP A 231 -13.99 1.04 -0.66
C ASP A 231 -12.62 0.34 -0.53
N ASN A 232 -11.92 0.44 0.61
CA ASN A 232 -10.57 -0.11 0.79
C ASN A 232 -10.50 -1.60 0.44
N MET A 233 -11.45 -2.39 0.95
CA MET A 233 -11.56 -3.81 0.66
C MET A 233 -11.68 -4.09 -0.84
N LYS A 234 -12.57 -3.35 -1.51
CA LYS A 234 -12.80 -3.49 -2.95
C LYS A 234 -11.55 -3.14 -3.75
N PHE A 235 -10.87 -2.04 -3.38
CA PHE A 235 -9.63 -1.62 -4.00
C PHE A 235 -8.53 -2.69 -3.87
N VAL A 236 -8.32 -3.25 -2.67
CA VAL A 236 -7.29 -4.27 -2.43
C VAL A 236 -7.60 -5.55 -3.20
N ILE A 237 -8.85 -6.01 -3.21
CA ILE A 237 -9.26 -7.20 -3.98
C ILE A 237 -9.09 -6.97 -5.48
N GLN A 238 -9.57 -5.84 -6.02
CA GLN A 238 -9.38 -5.52 -7.44
C GLN A 238 -7.88 -5.40 -7.81
N THR A 239 -7.05 -4.91 -6.88
CA THR A 239 -5.59 -4.89 -7.06
C THR A 239 -5.02 -6.29 -7.20
N ILE A 240 -5.35 -7.20 -6.28
CA ILE A 240 -4.89 -8.60 -6.35
C ILE A 240 -5.41 -9.29 -7.63
N GLU A 241 -6.67 -9.10 -7.97
CA GLU A 241 -7.26 -9.67 -9.19
C GLU A 241 -6.54 -9.16 -10.45
N TRP A 242 -6.25 -7.86 -10.51
CA TRP A 242 -5.50 -7.29 -11.63
C TRP A 242 -4.07 -7.84 -11.72
N LEU A 243 -3.39 -8.02 -10.58
CA LEU A 243 -2.05 -8.60 -10.52
C LEU A 243 -2.02 -10.08 -10.97
N LEU A 244 -3.13 -10.81 -10.79
CA LEU A 244 -3.29 -12.22 -11.20
C LEU A 244 -3.57 -12.42 -12.69
N TYR A 245 -3.98 -11.39 -13.41
CA TYR A 245 -4.36 -11.55 -14.82
C TYR A 245 -3.14 -11.83 -15.69
N GLU A 246 -3.11 -13.01 -16.32
CA GLU A 246 -2.17 -13.30 -17.42
C GLU A 246 -2.48 -12.41 -18.63
N ARG A 247 -1.44 -11.92 -19.30
CA ARG A 247 -1.55 -11.20 -20.58
C ARG A 247 -1.84 -12.15 -21.73
#